data_7e872d6ff28c73d26e4da3613ff7f529
#
_entry.id   7e872d6ff28c73d26e4da3613ff7f529
#
_cell.length_a   1.000
_cell.length_b   1.000
_cell.length_c   1.000
_cell.angle_alpha   90.00
_cell.angle_beta   90.00
_cell.angle_gamma   90.00
#
_symmetry.space_group_name_H-M   'P 1'
#
loop_
_entity.id
_entity.type
_entity.pdbx_description
1 polymer ?
#
loop_
_entity_poly.entity_id
_entity_poly.type
_entity_poly.pdbx_seq_one_letter_code
_entity_poly.pdbx_strand_id
1 'polypeptide(L)'
;YKGFIVTAITSLIIMYPVTDSIIGMKSTYNNNAGAIFTGLELYICGIVGFVITGLLIWVTEYYTGTDYRPVKTVAKSSTTGHGTNVIQGLAISMEATAIPALIIVAGILYTNSLAGLYGIAIAVTAMLALTGMVVALDAYGPVTDNAGGIAEMSKLPKNVRKTTDALDAVGNTTKAVTKGYAIGSAGLGALVLFAAYTEDIKYFSKVKNSALEGVNVTFDLSNPFVVAGLLIGGMLPYLFGSMGMQAVGLSLIHI
;
A
#
# COMPACT_ATOMS: atom_id res chain seq x y z
N TYR A 1 -1.55 -0.50 -18.14
CA TYR A 1 -0.61 -1.46 -17.52
C TYR A 1 0.70 -1.68 -18.27
N LYS A 2 0.76 -1.51 -19.62
CA LYS A 2 2.01 -1.74 -20.39
C LYS A 2 3.18 -0.91 -19.85
N GLY A 3 2.97 0.40 -19.61
CA GLY A 3 4.00 1.26 -19.01
C GLY A 3 4.46 0.79 -17.65
N PHE A 4 3.52 0.34 -16.81
CA PHE A 4 3.83 -0.19 -15.48
C PHE A 4 4.72 -1.44 -15.54
N ILE A 5 4.39 -2.38 -16.43
CA ILE A 5 5.19 -3.61 -16.65
C ILE A 5 6.59 -3.26 -17.15
N VAL A 6 6.70 -2.35 -18.12
CA VAL A 6 8.00 -1.89 -18.65
C VAL A 6 8.83 -1.25 -17.53
N THR A 7 8.24 -0.39 -16.71
CA THR A 7 8.93 0.24 -15.58
C THR A 7 9.39 -0.79 -14.56
N ALA A 8 8.55 -1.78 -14.22
CA ALA A 8 8.92 -2.83 -13.28
C ALA A 8 10.09 -3.69 -13.79
N ILE A 9 10.04 -4.12 -15.05
CA ILE A 9 11.12 -4.92 -15.67
C ILE A 9 12.40 -4.11 -15.74
N THR A 10 12.34 -2.85 -16.18
CA THR A 10 13.51 -1.97 -16.27
C THR A 10 14.12 -1.74 -14.89
N SER A 11 13.31 -1.49 -13.87
CA SER A 11 13.78 -1.33 -12.49
C SER A 11 14.45 -2.59 -11.95
N LEU A 12 13.91 -3.78 -12.24
CA LEU A 12 14.52 -5.06 -11.89
C LEU A 12 15.90 -5.25 -12.54
N ILE A 13 16.01 -4.93 -13.83
CA ILE A 13 17.28 -5.06 -14.58
C ILE A 13 18.32 -4.08 -14.00
N ILE A 14 17.93 -2.83 -13.72
CA ILE A 14 18.85 -1.82 -13.18
C ILE A 14 19.25 -2.15 -11.73
N MET A 15 18.33 -2.69 -10.94
CA MET A 15 18.60 -3.05 -9.55
C MET A 15 19.72 -4.08 -9.41
N TYR A 16 19.90 -4.99 -10.38
CA TYR A 16 20.97 -5.99 -10.34
C TYR A 16 22.38 -5.36 -10.28
N PRO A 17 22.82 -4.59 -11.29
CA PRO A 17 24.15 -3.97 -11.26
C PRO A 17 24.31 -2.94 -10.13
N VAL A 18 23.23 -2.27 -9.71
CA VAL A 18 23.28 -1.35 -8.58
C VAL A 18 23.56 -2.11 -7.27
N THR A 19 22.86 -3.22 -7.04
CA THR A 19 23.11 -4.07 -5.88
C THR A 19 24.51 -4.66 -5.90
N ASP A 20 24.97 -5.13 -7.06
CA ASP A 20 26.31 -5.69 -7.19
C ASP A 20 27.41 -4.65 -6.97
N SER A 21 27.26 -3.43 -7.49
CA SER A 21 28.25 -2.36 -7.34
C SER A 21 28.34 -1.77 -5.93
N ILE A 22 27.21 -1.68 -5.21
CA ILE A 22 27.14 -1.04 -3.90
C ILE A 22 27.36 -2.06 -2.78
N ILE A 23 26.71 -3.21 -2.87
CA ILE A 23 26.67 -4.23 -1.83
C ILE A 23 27.58 -5.40 -2.18
N GLY A 24 27.65 -5.79 -3.48
CA GLY A 24 28.33 -6.99 -3.94
C GLY A 24 27.48 -8.24 -3.76
N MET A 25 27.08 -8.88 -4.85
CA MET A 25 26.18 -10.05 -4.83
C MET A 25 26.68 -11.21 -3.97
N LYS A 26 28.01 -11.40 -3.94
CA LYS A 26 28.66 -12.49 -3.19
C LYS A 26 29.15 -12.07 -1.80
N SER A 27 29.07 -10.80 -1.48
CA SER A 27 29.52 -10.29 -0.19
C SER A 27 28.55 -10.75 0.91
N THR A 28 29.12 -11.19 2.03
CA THR A 28 28.38 -11.68 3.19
C THR A 28 28.34 -10.59 4.27
N TYR A 29 27.18 -10.35 4.80
CA TYR A 29 26.93 -9.37 5.85
C TYR A 29 26.36 -10.04 7.08
N ASN A 30 26.66 -9.48 8.25
CA ASN A 30 26.10 -9.92 9.50
C ASN A 30 25.31 -8.75 10.10
N ASN A 31 24.06 -8.97 10.42
CA ASN A 31 23.29 -7.97 11.16
C ASN A 31 23.58 -8.06 12.68
N ASN A 32 23.23 -7.01 13.41
CA ASN A 32 23.41 -6.95 14.87
C ASN A 32 22.61 -8.04 15.64
N ALA A 33 21.67 -8.72 14.97
CA ALA A 33 20.89 -9.82 15.52
C ALA A 33 21.52 -11.20 15.21
N GLY A 34 22.70 -11.26 14.56
CA GLY A 34 23.41 -12.49 14.24
C GLY A 34 22.93 -13.21 12.95
N ALA A 35 21.99 -12.65 12.19
CA ALA A 35 21.64 -13.20 10.90
C ALA A 35 22.69 -12.86 9.85
N ILE A 36 23.15 -13.87 9.12
CA ILE A 36 24.11 -13.76 8.03
C ILE A 36 23.32 -13.76 6.73
N PHE A 37 23.55 -12.78 5.87
CA PHE A 37 22.91 -12.69 4.54
C PHE A 37 23.89 -12.20 3.48
N THR A 38 23.55 -12.43 2.23
CA THR A 38 24.36 -12.06 1.05
C THR A 38 23.70 -10.95 0.26
N GLY A 39 24.48 -10.27 -0.60
CA GLY A 39 23.92 -9.30 -1.55
C GLY A 39 22.88 -9.91 -2.49
N LEU A 40 23.05 -11.20 -2.86
CA LEU A 40 22.06 -11.92 -3.64
C LEU A 40 20.73 -12.07 -2.92
N GLU A 41 20.73 -12.39 -1.63
CA GLU A 41 19.49 -12.48 -0.82
C GLU A 41 18.78 -11.13 -0.72
N LEU A 42 19.53 -10.04 -0.63
CA LEU A 42 18.95 -8.69 -0.71
C LEU A 42 18.33 -8.39 -2.08
N TYR A 43 19.00 -8.79 -3.17
CA TYR A 43 18.41 -8.67 -4.50
C TYR A 43 17.11 -9.48 -4.63
N ILE A 44 17.08 -10.70 -4.08
CA ILE A 44 15.87 -11.53 -4.02
C ILE A 44 14.78 -10.80 -3.20
N CYS A 45 15.09 -10.18 -2.07
CA CYS A 45 14.14 -9.37 -1.31
C CYS A 45 13.53 -8.24 -2.17
N GLY A 46 14.35 -7.59 -3.01
CA GLY A 46 13.86 -6.59 -3.96
C GLY A 46 12.90 -7.18 -5.00
N ILE A 47 13.22 -8.36 -5.56
CA ILE A 47 12.31 -9.09 -6.46
C ILE A 47 10.98 -9.37 -5.76
N VAL A 48 11.01 -9.82 -4.51
CA VAL A 48 9.79 -10.06 -3.70
C VAL A 48 8.95 -8.79 -3.57
N GLY A 49 9.57 -7.62 -3.38
CA GLY A 49 8.86 -6.33 -3.37
C GLY A 49 8.08 -6.07 -4.67
N PHE A 50 8.68 -6.33 -5.84
CA PHE A 50 7.98 -6.23 -7.13
C PHE A 50 6.87 -7.28 -7.27
N VAL A 51 7.08 -8.51 -6.80
CA VAL A 51 6.05 -9.57 -6.82
C VAL A 51 4.87 -9.18 -5.94
N ILE A 52 5.09 -8.69 -4.72
CA ILE A 52 4.05 -8.19 -3.82
C ILE A 52 3.25 -7.08 -4.54
N THR A 53 3.92 -6.13 -5.16
CA THR A 53 3.27 -5.05 -5.91
C THR A 53 2.36 -5.61 -7.01
N GLY A 54 2.86 -6.53 -7.83
CA GLY A 54 2.07 -7.17 -8.89
C GLY A 54 0.84 -7.92 -8.36
N LEU A 55 1.00 -8.66 -7.27
CA LEU A 55 -0.10 -9.40 -6.64
C LEU A 55 -1.15 -8.45 -6.04
N LEU A 56 -0.74 -7.36 -5.39
CA LEU A 56 -1.65 -6.36 -4.85
C LEU A 56 -2.44 -5.65 -5.96
N ILE A 57 -1.80 -5.32 -7.07
CA ILE A 57 -2.46 -4.76 -8.26
C ILE A 57 -3.51 -5.74 -8.79
N TRP A 58 -3.14 -7.00 -8.98
CA TRP A 58 -4.03 -8.02 -9.51
C TRP A 58 -5.25 -8.27 -8.62
N VAL A 59 -5.05 -8.39 -7.30
CA VAL A 59 -6.15 -8.58 -6.35
C VAL A 59 -7.06 -7.35 -6.31
N THR A 60 -6.49 -6.15 -6.30
CA THR A 60 -7.28 -4.91 -6.30
C THR A 60 -8.11 -4.78 -7.57
N GLU A 61 -7.55 -5.12 -8.73
CA GLU A 61 -8.28 -5.13 -10.00
C GLU A 61 -9.47 -6.12 -9.95
N TYR A 62 -9.27 -7.30 -9.37
CA TYR A 62 -10.37 -8.26 -9.18
C TYR A 62 -11.53 -7.68 -8.37
N TYR A 63 -11.23 -6.93 -7.28
CA TYR A 63 -12.28 -6.36 -6.43
C TYR A 63 -12.92 -5.08 -7.00
N THR A 64 -12.32 -4.44 -7.98
CA THR A 64 -12.75 -3.12 -8.49
C THR A 64 -13.10 -3.08 -9.98
N GLY A 65 -12.72 -4.11 -10.72
CA GLY A 65 -13.03 -4.20 -12.14
C GLY A 65 -14.49 -4.60 -12.38
N THR A 66 -15.11 -3.95 -13.35
CA THR A 66 -16.55 -4.11 -13.68
C THR A 66 -16.92 -5.51 -14.16
N ASP A 67 -15.96 -6.28 -14.65
CA ASP A 67 -16.18 -7.62 -15.17
C ASP A 67 -16.21 -8.72 -14.10
N TYR A 68 -15.79 -8.40 -12.88
CA TYR A 68 -15.65 -9.36 -11.80
C TYR A 68 -16.84 -9.42 -10.85
N ARG A 69 -16.95 -10.53 -10.12
CA ARG A 69 -18.03 -10.80 -9.16
C ARG A 69 -18.26 -9.67 -8.15
N PRO A 70 -17.23 -9.10 -7.49
CA PRO A 70 -17.44 -8.12 -6.43
C PRO A 70 -18.25 -6.91 -6.91
N VAL A 71 -17.83 -6.28 -8.00
CA VAL A 71 -18.52 -5.10 -8.56
C VAL A 71 -19.91 -5.48 -9.06
N LYS A 72 -20.06 -6.62 -9.74
CA LYS A 72 -21.37 -7.10 -10.23
C LYS A 72 -22.36 -7.35 -9.09
N THR A 73 -21.92 -7.85 -7.94
CA THR A 73 -22.80 -8.07 -6.78
C THR A 73 -23.24 -6.76 -6.14
N VAL A 74 -22.36 -5.77 -6.04
CA VAL A 74 -22.72 -4.42 -5.57
C VAL A 74 -23.71 -3.76 -6.53
N ALA A 75 -23.45 -3.81 -7.83
CA ALA A 75 -24.37 -3.28 -8.84
C ALA A 75 -25.74 -3.96 -8.78
N LYS A 76 -25.80 -5.28 -8.61
CA LYS A 76 -27.06 -6.03 -8.46
C LYS A 76 -27.82 -5.60 -7.19
N SER A 77 -27.14 -5.37 -6.08
CA SER A 77 -27.78 -4.95 -4.81
C SER A 77 -28.42 -3.57 -4.90
N SER A 78 -27.91 -2.69 -5.78
CA SER A 78 -28.51 -1.37 -6.00
C SER A 78 -29.91 -1.40 -6.60
N THR A 79 -30.29 -2.51 -7.26
CA THR A 79 -31.66 -2.68 -7.79
C THR A 79 -32.69 -2.97 -6.69
N THR A 80 -32.26 -3.34 -5.49
CA THR A 80 -33.15 -3.68 -4.37
C THR A 80 -33.31 -2.53 -3.36
N GLY A 81 -32.49 -1.49 -3.46
CA GLY A 81 -32.58 -0.27 -2.65
C GLY A 81 -31.23 0.26 -2.18
N HIS A 82 -31.24 1.49 -1.65
CA HIS A 82 -30.03 2.16 -1.19
C HIS A 82 -29.37 1.45 0.01
N GLY A 83 -30.17 1.00 0.97
CA GLY A 83 -29.66 0.31 2.17
C GLY A 83 -28.91 -1.00 1.80
N THR A 84 -29.48 -1.80 0.93
CA THR A 84 -28.87 -3.06 0.47
C THR A 84 -27.57 -2.81 -0.31
N ASN A 85 -27.52 -1.74 -1.09
CA ASN A 85 -26.31 -1.36 -1.82
C ASN A 85 -25.18 -0.97 -0.85
N VAL A 86 -25.45 -0.14 0.16
CA VAL A 86 -24.47 0.25 1.17
C VAL A 86 -23.96 -0.98 1.94
N ILE A 87 -24.84 -1.86 2.38
CA ILE A 87 -24.45 -3.10 3.09
C ILE A 87 -23.58 -3.99 2.21
N GLN A 88 -23.96 -4.20 0.94
CA GLN A 88 -23.18 -5.02 0.04
C GLN A 88 -21.81 -4.40 -0.26
N GLY A 89 -21.74 -3.08 -0.42
CA GLY A 89 -20.49 -2.36 -0.60
C GLY A 89 -19.55 -2.53 0.60
N LEU A 90 -20.06 -2.38 1.82
CA LEU A 90 -19.31 -2.63 3.05
C LEU A 90 -18.83 -4.09 3.17
N ALA A 91 -19.69 -5.05 2.84
CA ALA A 91 -19.34 -6.47 2.88
C ALA A 91 -18.19 -6.79 1.93
N ILE A 92 -18.26 -6.31 0.68
CA ILE A 92 -17.18 -6.49 -0.31
C ILE A 92 -15.91 -5.76 0.12
N SER A 93 -16.00 -4.55 0.72
CA SER A 93 -14.81 -3.84 1.19
C SER A 93 -14.09 -4.59 2.32
N MET A 94 -14.83 -5.23 3.22
CA MET A 94 -14.26 -6.08 4.27
C MET A 94 -13.63 -7.35 3.67
N GLU A 95 -14.31 -8.03 2.75
CA GLU A 95 -13.78 -9.20 2.04
C GLU A 95 -12.47 -8.88 1.33
N ALA A 96 -12.40 -7.71 0.68
CA ALA A 96 -11.24 -7.26 -0.09
C ALA A 96 -9.96 -7.04 0.75
N THR A 97 -10.04 -6.97 2.06
CA THR A 97 -8.87 -6.81 2.93
C THR A 97 -8.08 -8.10 3.14
N ALA A 98 -8.72 -9.26 3.02
CA ALA A 98 -8.14 -10.54 3.44
C ALA A 98 -6.93 -10.95 2.59
N ILE A 99 -7.07 -11.01 1.27
CA ILE A 99 -5.98 -11.47 0.39
C ILE A 99 -4.79 -10.50 0.40
N PRO A 100 -4.96 -9.16 0.31
CA PRO A 100 -3.85 -8.24 0.45
C PRO A 100 -3.11 -8.37 1.78
N ALA A 101 -3.81 -8.55 2.88
CA ALA A 101 -3.18 -8.76 4.18
C ALA A 101 -2.31 -10.03 4.19
N LEU A 102 -2.80 -11.14 3.63
CA LEU A 102 -2.03 -12.38 3.52
C LEU A 102 -0.80 -12.24 2.63
N ILE A 103 -0.90 -11.50 1.50
CA ILE A 103 0.23 -11.21 0.61
C ILE A 103 1.30 -10.42 1.37
N ILE A 104 0.90 -9.38 2.11
CA ILE A 104 1.82 -8.55 2.90
C ILE A 104 2.50 -9.39 3.99
N VAL A 105 1.74 -10.19 4.74
CA VAL A 105 2.27 -11.07 5.80
C VAL A 105 3.27 -12.07 5.22
N ALA A 106 2.92 -12.74 4.11
CA ALA A 106 3.83 -13.67 3.44
C ALA A 106 5.12 -12.98 2.97
N GLY A 107 5.00 -11.78 2.41
CA GLY A 107 6.15 -10.96 1.99
C GLY A 107 7.05 -10.59 3.16
N ILE A 108 6.49 -10.13 4.28
CA ILE A 108 7.23 -9.81 5.51
C ILE A 108 7.98 -11.04 6.02
N LEU A 109 7.29 -12.16 6.18
CA LEU A 109 7.89 -13.37 6.72
C LEU A 109 9.01 -13.91 5.83
N TYR A 110 8.80 -13.92 4.51
CA TYR A 110 9.80 -14.42 3.57
C TYR A 110 11.03 -13.51 3.50
N THR A 111 10.87 -12.20 3.36
CA THR A 111 12.01 -11.26 3.29
C THR A 111 12.75 -11.18 4.62
N ASN A 112 12.04 -11.29 5.74
CA ASN A 112 12.66 -11.39 7.06
C ASN A 112 13.47 -12.67 7.23
N SER A 113 13.02 -13.80 6.68
CA SER A 113 13.76 -15.06 6.75
C SER A 113 15.07 -15.03 5.94
N LEU A 114 15.15 -14.22 4.89
CA LEU A 114 16.34 -14.07 4.05
C LEU A 114 17.38 -13.13 4.68
N ALA A 115 16.97 -11.93 5.09
CA ALA A 115 17.92 -10.89 5.53
C ALA A 115 17.40 -10.06 6.71
N GLY A 116 16.48 -10.59 7.52
CA GLY A 116 15.90 -9.92 8.66
C GLY A 116 15.17 -8.62 8.26
N LEU A 117 15.16 -7.66 9.17
CA LEU A 117 14.50 -6.35 8.94
C LEU A 117 15.10 -5.59 7.76
N TYR A 118 16.39 -5.81 7.45
CA TYR A 118 17.04 -5.18 6.31
C TYR A 118 16.50 -5.73 4.97
N GLY A 119 16.17 -7.02 4.91
CA GLY A 119 15.48 -7.63 3.77
C GLY A 119 14.11 -7.01 3.51
N ILE A 120 13.34 -6.74 4.56
CA ILE A 120 12.05 -6.04 4.43
C ILE A 120 12.26 -4.62 3.90
N ALA A 121 13.29 -3.90 4.40
CA ALA A 121 13.63 -2.55 3.94
C ALA A 121 13.96 -2.51 2.44
N ILE A 122 14.75 -3.46 1.95
CA ILE A 122 15.06 -3.58 0.52
C ILE A 122 13.82 -3.89 -0.30
N ALA A 123 12.95 -4.78 0.17
CA ALA A 123 11.69 -5.09 -0.52
C ALA A 123 10.80 -3.85 -0.66
N VAL A 124 10.63 -3.07 0.43
CA VAL A 124 9.87 -1.80 0.38
C VAL A 124 10.51 -0.80 -0.56
N THR A 125 11.84 -0.64 -0.51
CA THR A 125 12.56 0.28 -1.39
C THR A 125 12.36 -0.09 -2.86
N ALA A 126 12.40 -1.38 -3.18
CA ALA A 126 12.12 -1.89 -4.52
C ALA A 126 10.66 -1.62 -4.95
N MET A 127 9.68 -1.82 -4.06
CA MET A 127 8.29 -1.40 -4.32
C MET A 127 8.23 0.09 -4.65
N LEU A 128 8.87 0.94 -3.83
CA LEU A 128 8.85 2.40 -3.99
C LEU A 128 9.55 2.88 -5.27
N ALA A 129 10.39 2.09 -5.92
CA ALA A 129 10.93 2.40 -7.23
C ALA A 129 9.85 2.58 -8.32
N LEU A 130 8.64 2.01 -8.11
CA LEU A 130 7.51 2.15 -9.02
C LEU A 130 6.60 3.35 -8.70
N THR A 131 6.89 4.12 -7.65
CA THR A 131 6.00 5.18 -7.14
C THR A 131 5.66 6.22 -8.20
N GLY A 132 6.62 6.64 -9.02
CA GLY A 132 6.37 7.63 -10.08
C GLY A 132 5.29 7.18 -11.06
N MET A 133 5.33 5.92 -11.48
CA MET A 133 4.31 5.34 -12.37
C MET A 133 2.97 5.14 -11.66
N VAL A 134 3.00 4.73 -10.40
CA VAL A 134 1.78 4.55 -9.58
C VAL A 134 1.08 5.91 -9.37
N VAL A 135 1.80 6.96 -9.04
CA VAL A 135 1.25 8.32 -8.87
C VAL A 135 0.67 8.84 -10.20
N ALA A 136 1.31 8.57 -11.33
CA ALA A 136 0.76 8.93 -12.64
C ALA A 136 -0.58 8.22 -12.92
N LEU A 137 -0.69 6.94 -12.55
CA LEU A 137 -1.94 6.18 -12.64
C LEU A 137 -3.02 6.71 -11.68
N ASP A 138 -2.63 7.13 -10.48
CA ASP A 138 -3.57 7.72 -9.52
C ASP A 138 -4.14 9.04 -10.04
N ALA A 139 -3.30 9.90 -10.60
CA ALA A 139 -3.72 11.18 -11.18
C ALA A 139 -4.67 11.02 -12.39
N TYR A 140 -4.58 9.92 -13.12
CA TYR A 140 -5.47 9.62 -14.24
C TYR A 140 -6.94 9.51 -13.81
N GLY A 141 -7.22 8.92 -12.65
CA GLY A 141 -8.58 8.74 -12.15
C GLY A 141 -9.37 10.04 -11.98
N PRO A 142 -8.91 11.03 -11.20
CA PRO A 142 -9.58 12.32 -11.08
C PRO A 142 -9.77 13.06 -12.42
N VAL A 143 -8.85 12.91 -13.36
CA VAL A 143 -8.98 13.54 -14.69
C VAL A 143 -10.16 12.95 -15.46
N THR A 144 -10.29 11.63 -15.50
CA THR A 144 -11.38 10.94 -16.20
C THR A 144 -12.73 11.15 -15.52
N ASP A 145 -12.76 11.15 -14.20
CA ASP A 145 -13.94 11.43 -13.39
C ASP A 145 -14.49 12.84 -13.65
N ASN A 146 -13.62 13.86 -13.59
CA ASN A 146 -14.00 15.22 -13.92
C ASN A 146 -14.40 15.39 -15.39
N ALA A 147 -13.75 14.72 -16.34
CA ALA A 147 -14.15 14.74 -17.74
C ALA A 147 -15.58 14.21 -17.94
N GLY A 148 -15.94 13.11 -17.25
CA GLY A 148 -17.29 12.57 -17.23
C GLY A 148 -18.31 13.56 -16.63
N GLY A 149 -17.97 14.15 -15.47
CA GLY A 149 -18.81 15.16 -14.82
C GLY A 149 -19.05 16.40 -15.69
N ILE A 150 -18.02 16.92 -16.32
CA ILE A 150 -18.16 18.06 -17.26
C ILE A 150 -19.06 17.69 -18.44
N ALA A 151 -18.86 16.52 -19.03
CA ALA A 151 -19.67 16.06 -20.14
C ALA A 151 -21.16 15.93 -19.79
N GLU A 152 -21.47 15.44 -18.58
CA GLU A 152 -22.83 15.32 -18.07
C GLU A 152 -23.45 16.69 -17.78
N MET A 153 -22.79 17.53 -16.97
CA MET A 153 -23.32 18.84 -16.59
C MET A 153 -23.48 19.79 -17.77
N SER A 154 -22.60 19.69 -18.78
CA SER A 154 -22.69 20.49 -20.01
C SER A 154 -23.66 19.87 -21.04
N LYS A 155 -24.32 18.77 -20.72
CA LYS A 155 -25.26 18.05 -21.61
C LYS A 155 -24.65 17.75 -22.99
N LEU A 156 -23.40 17.30 -23.03
CA LEU A 156 -22.72 16.97 -24.26
C LEU A 156 -23.36 15.76 -24.97
N PRO A 157 -23.15 15.61 -26.30
CA PRO A 157 -23.73 14.51 -27.07
C PRO A 157 -23.39 13.13 -26.52
N LYS A 158 -24.30 12.16 -26.69
CA LYS A 158 -24.16 10.79 -26.16
C LYS A 158 -22.88 10.07 -26.58
N ASN A 159 -22.33 10.37 -27.75
CA ASN A 159 -21.07 9.80 -28.21
C ASN A 159 -19.88 10.27 -27.33
N VAL A 160 -19.88 11.51 -26.85
CA VAL A 160 -18.87 12.03 -25.89
C VAL A 160 -19.01 11.29 -24.57
N ARG A 161 -20.25 11.17 -24.05
CA ARG A 161 -20.53 10.44 -22.81
C ARG A 161 -20.04 8.98 -22.88
N LYS A 162 -20.28 8.28 -24.00
CA LYS A 162 -19.80 6.91 -24.18
C LYS A 162 -18.29 6.79 -24.03
N THR A 163 -17.54 7.81 -24.49
CA THR A 163 -16.09 7.82 -24.37
C THR A 163 -15.66 8.18 -22.94
N THR A 164 -16.24 9.22 -22.34
CA THR A 164 -15.90 9.64 -20.98
C THR A 164 -16.25 8.57 -19.95
N ASP A 165 -17.39 7.88 -20.08
CA ASP A 165 -17.80 6.81 -19.19
C ASP A 165 -16.86 5.60 -19.26
N ALA A 166 -16.38 5.24 -20.45
CA ALA A 166 -15.41 4.16 -20.62
C ALA A 166 -14.04 4.52 -19.97
N LEU A 167 -13.61 5.79 -20.10
CA LEU A 167 -12.39 6.27 -19.47
C LEU A 167 -12.53 6.36 -17.95
N ASP A 168 -13.68 6.78 -17.44
CA ASP A 168 -13.96 6.87 -16.01
C ASP A 168 -13.99 5.49 -15.34
N ALA A 169 -14.58 4.49 -15.99
CA ALA A 169 -14.54 3.12 -15.49
C ALA A 169 -13.10 2.61 -15.28
N VAL A 170 -12.19 2.91 -16.21
CA VAL A 170 -10.75 2.60 -16.07
C VAL A 170 -10.12 3.44 -14.97
N GLY A 171 -10.46 4.73 -14.91
CA GLY A 171 -9.96 5.66 -13.90
C GLY A 171 -10.30 5.23 -12.47
N ASN A 172 -11.51 4.75 -12.25
CA ASN A 172 -11.95 4.25 -10.94
C ASN A 172 -11.18 3.00 -10.51
N THR A 173 -10.89 2.07 -11.43
CA THR A 173 -10.05 0.91 -11.16
C THR A 173 -8.61 1.32 -10.86
N THR A 174 -8.02 2.25 -11.61
CA THR A 174 -6.65 2.71 -11.36
C THR A 174 -6.50 3.42 -10.02
N LYS A 175 -7.47 4.26 -9.61
CA LYS A 175 -7.51 4.85 -8.26
C LYS A 175 -7.45 3.80 -7.14
N ALA A 176 -8.19 2.72 -7.29
CA ALA A 176 -8.20 1.65 -6.29
C ALA A 176 -6.88 0.87 -6.27
N VAL A 177 -6.33 0.55 -7.45
CA VAL A 177 -5.05 -0.15 -7.60
C VAL A 177 -3.90 0.63 -6.94
N THR A 178 -3.85 1.94 -7.10
CA THR A 178 -2.82 2.80 -6.49
C THR A 178 -2.93 2.83 -4.97
N LYS A 179 -4.14 2.78 -4.42
CA LYS A 179 -4.36 2.67 -2.97
C LYS A 179 -3.94 1.31 -2.43
N GLY A 180 -4.24 0.22 -3.12
CA GLY A 180 -3.78 -1.12 -2.75
C GLY A 180 -2.25 -1.19 -2.68
N TYR A 181 -1.56 -0.62 -3.65
CA TYR A 181 -0.10 -0.47 -3.63
C TYR A 181 0.38 0.37 -2.44
N ALA A 182 -0.25 1.53 -2.19
CA ALA A 182 0.13 2.43 -1.10
C ALA A 182 -0.02 1.76 0.27
N ILE A 183 -1.09 0.99 0.49
CA ILE A 183 -1.30 0.23 1.72
C ILE A 183 -0.23 -0.85 1.89
N GLY A 184 0.10 -1.59 0.84
CA GLY A 184 1.12 -2.62 0.88
C GLY A 184 2.50 -2.07 1.21
N SER A 185 2.94 -1.02 0.52
CA SER A 185 4.22 -0.37 0.80
C SER A 185 4.27 0.29 2.18
N ALA A 186 3.17 0.91 2.63
CA ALA A 186 3.07 1.49 3.96
C ALA A 186 3.12 0.43 5.07
N GLY A 187 2.47 -0.72 4.88
CA GLY A 187 2.49 -1.81 5.86
C GLY A 187 3.90 -2.38 6.10
N LEU A 188 4.64 -2.64 5.04
CA LEU A 188 6.04 -3.05 5.16
C LEU A 188 6.92 -1.90 5.68
N GLY A 189 6.71 -0.68 5.19
CA GLY A 189 7.47 0.51 5.57
C GLY A 189 7.31 0.89 7.04
N ALA A 190 6.10 0.78 7.58
CA ALA A 190 5.83 1.04 8.99
C ALA A 190 6.64 0.11 9.91
N LEU A 191 6.76 -1.17 9.57
CA LEU A 191 7.56 -2.12 10.31
C LEU A 191 9.06 -1.75 10.30
N VAL A 192 9.57 -1.36 9.13
CA VAL A 192 10.99 -0.94 8.98
C VAL A 192 11.26 0.35 9.75
N LEU A 193 10.38 1.34 9.67
CA LEU A 193 10.52 2.60 10.41
C LEU A 193 10.45 2.39 11.92
N PHE A 194 9.56 1.51 12.38
CA PHE A 194 9.49 1.15 13.79
C PHE A 194 10.78 0.43 14.26
N ALA A 195 11.33 -0.45 13.42
CA ALA A 195 12.60 -1.10 13.70
C ALA A 195 13.77 -0.09 13.78
N ALA A 196 13.85 0.87 12.87
CA ALA A 196 14.83 1.94 12.90
C ALA A 196 14.70 2.77 14.17
N TYR A 197 13.48 3.17 14.53
CA TYR A 197 13.21 3.89 15.78
C TYR A 197 13.69 3.14 17.02
N THR A 198 13.44 1.83 17.09
CA THR A 198 13.90 1.02 18.22
C THR A 198 15.42 0.90 18.30
N GLU A 199 16.10 0.80 17.16
CA GLU A 199 17.57 0.78 17.10
C GLU A 199 18.17 2.14 17.48
N ASP A 200 17.58 3.26 17.07
CA ASP A 200 17.99 4.60 17.47
C ASP A 200 17.88 4.78 19.00
N ILE A 201 16.77 4.34 19.60
CA ILE A 201 16.63 4.38 21.07
C ILE A 201 17.73 3.56 21.75
N LYS A 202 18.00 2.33 21.29
CA LYS A 202 19.08 1.48 21.82
C LYS A 202 20.46 2.13 21.66
N TYR A 203 20.70 2.83 20.55
CA TYR A 203 21.94 3.56 20.34
C TYR A 203 22.08 4.71 21.33
N PHE A 204 21.10 5.61 21.41
CA PHE A 204 21.15 6.76 22.29
C PHE A 204 21.11 6.41 23.79
N SER A 205 20.53 5.26 24.16
CA SER A 205 20.57 4.78 25.54
C SER A 205 21.98 4.44 26.03
N LYS A 206 22.93 4.19 25.12
CA LYS A 206 24.33 3.91 25.42
C LYS A 206 25.24 5.15 25.33
N VAL A 207 24.73 6.23 24.74
CA VAL A 207 25.49 7.48 24.59
C VAL A 207 25.45 8.28 25.92
N LYS A 208 26.63 8.57 26.49
CA LYS A 208 26.74 9.40 27.72
C LYS A 208 26.19 10.81 27.48
N ASN A 209 25.49 11.34 28.48
CA ASN A 209 24.81 12.63 28.44
C ASN A 209 23.69 12.76 27.40
N SER A 210 23.21 11.66 26.86
CA SER A 210 21.97 11.63 26.06
C SER A 210 20.75 11.75 26.99
N ALA A 211 19.69 12.38 26.51
CA ALA A 211 18.39 12.39 27.21
C ALA A 211 17.80 10.99 27.43
N LEU A 212 18.30 10.00 26.68
CA LEU A 212 17.89 8.60 26.75
C LEU A 212 18.91 7.70 27.44
N GLU A 213 19.98 8.26 28.06
CA GLU A 213 21.02 7.46 28.73
C GLU A 213 20.40 6.52 29.77
N GLY A 214 20.71 5.22 29.68
CA GLY A 214 20.22 4.20 30.61
C GLY A 214 18.76 3.81 30.43
N VAL A 215 18.04 4.40 29.48
CA VAL A 215 16.65 4.03 29.19
C VAL A 215 16.61 2.69 28.46
N ASN A 216 15.94 1.72 29.06
CA ASN A 216 15.66 0.43 28.41
C ASN A 216 14.20 0.42 27.95
N VAL A 217 14.00 0.56 26.64
CA VAL A 217 12.67 0.58 26.03
C VAL A 217 12.32 -0.81 25.50
N THR A 218 11.27 -1.39 26.04
CA THR A 218 10.68 -2.63 25.56
C THR A 218 9.23 -2.37 25.12
N PHE A 219 8.86 -2.87 23.94
CA PHE A 219 7.50 -2.77 23.42
C PHE A 219 6.73 -4.06 23.72
N ASP A 220 6.56 -4.35 25.00
CA ASP A 220 5.83 -5.52 25.47
C ASP A 220 4.34 -5.20 25.60
N LEU A 221 3.50 -6.08 25.05
CA LEU A 221 2.04 -5.96 25.11
C LEU A 221 1.47 -6.12 26.53
N SER A 222 2.26 -6.64 27.48
CA SER A 222 1.89 -6.63 28.89
C SER A 222 2.04 -5.25 29.56
N ASN A 223 2.74 -4.32 28.91
CA ASN A 223 2.91 -2.96 29.42
C ASN A 223 1.66 -2.10 29.08
N PRO A 224 0.94 -1.57 30.09
CA PRO A 224 -0.27 -0.80 29.85
C PRO A 224 -0.06 0.47 29.03
N PHE A 225 1.12 1.10 29.09
CA PHE A 225 1.44 2.27 28.27
C PHE A 225 1.57 1.91 26.77
N VAL A 226 2.13 0.74 26.45
CA VAL A 226 2.19 0.23 25.08
C VAL A 226 0.78 -0.05 24.55
N VAL A 227 -0.08 -0.71 25.34
CA VAL A 227 -1.46 -0.97 24.97
C VAL A 227 -2.25 0.32 24.80
N ALA A 228 -2.09 1.30 25.70
CA ALA A 228 -2.73 2.60 25.56
C ALA A 228 -2.31 3.32 24.27
N GLY A 229 -1.03 3.30 23.93
CA GLY A 229 -0.51 3.85 22.67
C GLY A 229 -1.10 3.17 21.44
N LEU A 230 -1.20 1.83 21.45
CA LEU A 230 -1.83 1.05 20.37
C LEU A 230 -3.30 1.39 20.20
N LEU A 231 -4.05 1.51 21.30
CA LEU A 231 -5.48 1.87 21.25
C LEU A 231 -5.69 3.29 20.71
N ILE A 232 -4.89 4.25 21.15
CA ILE A 232 -4.92 5.62 20.61
C ILE A 232 -4.57 5.61 19.12
N GLY A 233 -3.48 4.95 18.74
CA GLY A 233 -3.06 4.82 17.34
C GLY A 233 -4.13 4.16 16.47
N GLY A 234 -4.77 3.10 16.96
CA GLY A 234 -5.86 2.40 16.26
C GLY A 234 -7.14 3.24 16.14
N MET A 235 -7.42 4.11 17.11
CA MET A 235 -8.59 5.00 17.09
C MET A 235 -8.47 6.10 16.04
N LEU A 236 -7.29 6.67 15.83
CA LEU A 236 -7.08 7.85 14.98
C LEU A 236 -7.58 7.68 13.52
N PRO A 237 -7.33 6.55 12.81
CA PRO A 237 -7.87 6.35 11.46
C PRO A 237 -9.38 6.36 11.40
N TYR A 238 -10.07 5.79 12.41
CA TYR A 238 -11.54 5.77 12.48
C TYR A 238 -12.10 7.17 12.73
N LEU A 239 -11.49 7.92 13.66
CA LEU A 239 -11.90 9.30 13.94
C LEU A 239 -11.72 10.17 12.71
N PHE A 240 -10.56 10.12 12.06
CA PHE A 240 -10.27 10.87 10.86
C PHE A 240 -11.21 10.48 9.70
N GLY A 241 -11.45 9.18 9.50
CA GLY A 241 -12.38 8.66 8.50
C GLY A 241 -13.81 9.15 8.74
N SER A 242 -14.26 9.14 9.98
CA SER A 242 -15.60 9.67 10.36
C SER A 242 -15.74 11.16 10.03
N MET A 243 -14.74 11.97 10.39
CA MET A 243 -14.75 13.41 10.10
C MET A 243 -14.74 13.67 8.58
N GLY A 244 -13.95 12.93 7.83
CA GLY A 244 -13.91 13.01 6.36
C GLY A 244 -15.25 12.64 5.73
N MET A 245 -15.88 11.54 6.17
CA MET A 245 -17.18 11.11 5.66
C MET A 245 -18.27 12.12 5.97
N GLN A 246 -18.28 12.73 7.17
CA GLN A 246 -19.24 13.76 7.53
C GLN A 246 -19.08 15.01 6.66
N ALA A 247 -17.85 15.49 6.44
CA ALA A 247 -17.56 16.65 5.60
C ALA A 247 -18.02 16.44 4.15
N VAL A 248 -17.73 15.25 3.57
CA VAL A 248 -18.18 14.90 2.21
C VAL A 248 -19.69 14.78 2.16
N GLY A 249 -20.33 14.14 3.15
CA GLY A 249 -21.78 14.00 3.22
C GLY A 249 -22.50 15.34 3.26
N LEU A 250 -22.01 16.29 4.06
CA LEU A 250 -22.56 17.64 4.11
C LEU A 250 -22.40 18.40 2.78
N SER A 251 -21.26 18.24 2.11
CA SER A 251 -21.04 18.82 0.79
C SER A 251 -22.02 18.30 -0.25
N LEU A 252 -22.34 17.01 -0.24
CA LEU A 252 -23.27 16.38 -1.20
C LEU A 252 -24.73 16.79 -0.98
N ILE A 253 -25.11 17.21 0.23
CA ILE A 253 -26.49 17.70 0.51
C ILE A 253 -26.74 19.06 -0.16
N HIS A 254 -25.71 19.84 -0.44
CA HIS A 254 -25.83 21.18 -1.04
C HIS A 254 -25.70 21.19 -2.58
N ILE A 255 -25.50 20.06 -3.22
CA ILE A 255 -25.47 19.90 -4.66
C ILE A 255 -26.82 19.42 -5.16
#